data_1b076d8042955b030c0f50a21c9eb350
#
_entry.id   1b076d8042955b030c0f50a21c9eb350
#
_cell.length_a   1.000
_cell.length_b   1.000
_cell.length_c   1.000
_cell.angle_alpha   90.00
_cell.angle_beta   90.00
_cell.angle_gamma   90.00
#
_symmetry.space_group_name_H-M   'P 1'
#
loop_
_entity.id
_entity.type
_entity.pdbx_description
1 polymer ?
#
loop_
_entity_poly.entity_id
_entity_poly.type
_entity_poly.pdbx_seq_one_letter_code
_entity_poly.pdbx_strand_id
1 'polypeptide(L)'
;MHIRKAEEKDILKIMELLGQVLQIHADIRPDVFIPGTTKYSEEELKAILKDEEKPIYVAVNEEDVCIGYAFCQIQEQPFSNNMVPFKSLFIDDLCVDQQIRGQHIGENLFEYVKSEARKLNCYEVTLNVWTGNTSAEKFYEKMGMRTKDSQMEYILKD
;
A
#
# COMPACT_ATOMS: atom_id res chain seq x y z
N MET A 1 2.25 3.59 20.02
CA MET A 1 2.34 3.33 18.59
C MET A 1 2.97 4.52 17.88
N HIS A 2 3.93 4.30 17.01
CA HIS A 2 4.46 5.35 16.14
C HIS A 2 4.74 4.77 14.74
N ILE A 3 5.02 5.66 13.79
CA ILE A 3 5.24 5.28 12.39
C ILE A 3 6.63 5.75 12.00
N ARG A 4 7.35 4.90 11.30
CA ARG A 4 8.71 5.15 10.80
C ARG A 4 8.95 4.43 9.49
N LYS A 5 10.08 4.69 8.86
CA LYS A 5 10.51 3.87 7.71
C LYS A 5 10.79 2.43 8.18
N ALA A 6 10.49 1.49 7.32
CA ALA A 6 10.76 0.08 7.59
C ALA A 6 12.27 -0.19 7.64
N GLU A 7 12.66 -1.16 8.44
CA GLU A 7 14.02 -1.62 8.62
C GLU A 7 14.08 -3.13 8.37
N GLU A 8 15.29 -3.67 8.23
CA GLU A 8 15.44 -5.12 7.98
C GLU A 8 14.79 -6.00 9.06
N LYS A 9 14.78 -5.54 10.30
CA LYS A 9 14.13 -6.27 11.40
C LYS A 9 12.63 -6.43 11.23
N ASP A 10 12.00 -5.62 10.37
CA ASP A 10 10.56 -5.67 10.13
C ASP A 10 10.18 -6.68 9.04
N ILE A 11 11.15 -7.19 8.28
CA ILE A 11 10.88 -7.98 7.06
C ILE A 11 9.99 -9.19 7.32
N LEU A 12 10.30 -9.99 8.35
CA LEU A 12 9.52 -11.20 8.61
C LEU A 12 8.06 -10.89 8.93
N LYS A 13 7.83 -9.84 9.70
CA LYS A 13 6.46 -9.42 10.03
C LYS A 13 5.76 -8.83 8.81
N ILE A 14 6.47 -8.08 7.98
CA ILE A 14 5.93 -7.57 6.72
C ILE A 14 5.49 -8.73 5.82
N MET A 15 6.30 -9.77 5.70
CA MET A 15 5.95 -10.95 4.89
C MET A 15 4.69 -11.65 5.40
N GLU A 16 4.54 -11.74 6.71
CA GLU A 16 3.31 -12.27 7.32
C GLU A 16 2.09 -11.43 6.94
N LEU A 17 2.19 -10.11 7.04
CA LEU A 17 1.10 -9.19 6.70
C LEU A 17 0.78 -9.20 5.20
N LEU A 18 1.79 -9.34 4.34
CA LEU A 18 1.59 -9.51 2.90
C LEU A 18 0.73 -10.73 2.61
N GLY A 19 0.92 -11.82 3.37
CA GLY A 19 0.09 -13.02 3.25
C GLY A 19 -1.37 -12.77 3.61
N GLN A 20 -1.63 -11.95 4.61
CA GLN A 20 -3.01 -11.58 5.00
C GLN A 20 -3.71 -10.82 3.88
N VAL A 21 -3.03 -9.86 3.25
CA VAL A 21 -3.58 -9.09 2.13
C VAL A 21 -3.80 -9.98 0.91
N LEU A 22 -2.84 -10.86 0.62
CA LEU A 22 -2.96 -11.78 -0.51
C LEU A 22 -4.21 -12.64 -0.39
N GLN A 23 -4.53 -13.13 0.81
CA GLN A 23 -5.73 -13.93 1.02
C GLN A 23 -7.00 -13.15 0.72
N ILE A 24 -7.06 -11.88 1.12
CA ILE A 24 -8.20 -11.01 0.81
C ILE A 24 -8.35 -10.86 -0.71
N HIS A 25 -7.26 -10.60 -1.41
CA HIS A 25 -7.29 -10.42 -2.86
C HIS A 25 -7.63 -11.72 -3.59
N ALA A 26 -7.11 -12.86 -3.12
CA ALA A 26 -7.41 -14.16 -3.70
C ALA A 26 -8.89 -14.54 -3.51
N ASP A 27 -9.49 -14.14 -2.38
CA ASP A 27 -10.92 -14.37 -2.15
C ASP A 27 -11.79 -13.55 -3.10
N ILE A 28 -11.35 -12.34 -3.47
CA ILE A 28 -12.06 -11.47 -4.40
C ILE A 28 -11.82 -11.88 -5.86
N ARG A 29 -10.58 -12.18 -6.21
CA ARG A 29 -10.17 -12.48 -7.58
C ARG A 29 -9.31 -13.76 -7.60
N PRO A 30 -9.94 -14.94 -7.41
CA PRO A 30 -9.20 -16.21 -7.48
C PRO A 30 -8.64 -16.52 -8.87
N ASP A 31 -9.14 -15.85 -9.91
CA ASP A 31 -8.62 -15.93 -11.27
C ASP A 31 -7.33 -15.14 -11.48
N VAL A 32 -6.99 -14.24 -10.54
CA VAL A 32 -5.82 -13.35 -10.66
C VAL A 32 -4.75 -13.69 -9.63
N PHE A 33 -5.14 -14.00 -8.39
CA PHE A 33 -4.22 -14.19 -7.28
C PHE A 33 -4.12 -15.66 -6.87
N ILE A 34 -2.91 -16.08 -6.50
CA ILE A 34 -2.62 -17.45 -6.05
C ILE A 34 -2.39 -17.41 -4.53
N PRO A 35 -3.37 -17.89 -3.72
CA PRO A 35 -3.20 -17.86 -2.26
C PRO A 35 -2.06 -18.78 -1.82
N GLY A 36 -1.46 -18.48 -0.68
CA GLY A 36 -0.37 -19.27 -0.12
C GLY A 36 0.99 -19.01 -0.75
N THR A 37 1.08 -18.13 -1.72
CA THR A 37 2.37 -17.70 -2.29
C THR A 37 2.85 -16.43 -1.60
N THR A 38 4.05 -15.95 -1.95
CA THR A 38 4.61 -14.69 -1.42
C THR A 38 4.82 -13.70 -2.56
N LYS A 39 4.45 -12.44 -2.32
CA LYS A 39 4.66 -11.37 -3.29
C LYS A 39 6.15 -11.07 -3.48
N TYR A 40 6.89 -11.04 -2.37
CA TYR A 40 8.32 -10.74 -2.35
C TYR A 40 9.07 -11.76 -1.51
N SER A 41 10.28 -12.10 -1.92
CA SER A 41 11.24 -12.83 -1.08
C SER A 41 11.87 -11.86 -0.06
N GLU A 42 12.53 -12.42 0.93
CA GLU A 42 13.28 -11.64 1.91
C GLU A 42 14.36 -10.77 1.23
N GLU A 43 15.06 -11.34 0.23
CA GLU A 43 16.10 -10.62 -0.51
C GLU A 43 15.52 -9.48 -1.35
N GLU A 44 14.37 -9.70 -1.96
CA GLU A 44 13.67 -8.64 -2.71
C GLU A 44 13.25 -7.51 -1.79
N LEU A 45 12.77 -7.81 -0.58
CA LEU A 45 12.40 -6.78 0.40
C LEU A 45 13.62 -6.00 0.87
N LYS A 46 14.76 -6.67 1.09
CA LYS A 46 16.00 -5.95 1.44
C LYS A 46 16.39 -4.95 0.36
N ALA A 47 16.23 -5.33 -0.91
CA ALA A 47 16.51 -4.43 -2.04
C ALA A 47 15.55 -3.24 -2.06
N ILE A 48 14.25 -3.49 -1.82
CA ILE A 48 13.24 -2.42 -1.78
C ILE A 48 13.55 -1.43 -0.66
N LEU A 49 13.97 -1.91 0.51
CA LEU A 49 14.31 -1.03 1.63
C LEU A 49 15.44 -0.04 1.31
N LYS A 50 16.29 -0.36 0.34
CA LYS A 50 17.38 0.51 -0.10
C LYS A 50 16.99 1.44 -1.24
N ASP A 51 15.79 1.28 -1.81
CA ASP A 51 15.33 2.07 -2.94
C ASP A 51 14.53 3.27 -2.44
N GLU A 52 15.12 4.47 -2.59
CA GLU A 52 14.49 5.71 -2.15
C GLU A 52 13.22 6.06 -2.92
N GLU A 53 13.04 5.50 -4.12
CA GLU A 53 11.82 5.69 -4.92
C GLU A 53 10.66 4.80 -4.47
N LYS A 54 10.93 3.84 -3.58
CA LYS A 54 9.95 2.88 -3.08
C LYS A 54 9.94 2.83 -1.55
N PRO A 55 9.57 3.93 -0.88
CA PRO A 55 9.58 3.95 0.57
C PRO A 55 8.53 3.01 1.17
N ILE A 56 8.91 2.30 2.22
CA ILE A 56 8.00 1.49 3.02
C ILE A 56 7.92 2.10 4.41
N TYR A 57 6.71 2.39 4.86
CA TYR A 57 6.47 2.91 6.20
C TYR A 57 5.79 1.83 7.04
N VAL A 58 6.17 1.73 8.30
CA VAL A 58 5.58 0.76 9.22
C VAL A 58 5.02 1.47 10.45
N ALA A 59 3.87 1.00 10.90
CA ALA A 59 3.36 1.33 12.21
C ALA A 59 3.89 0.27 13.17
N VAL A 60 4.47 0.70 14.28
CA VAL A 60 5.04 -0.19 15.28
C VAL A 60 4.39 0.04 16.63
N ASN A 61 4.28 -1.03 17.41
CA ASN A 61 3.76 -0.94 18.77
C ASN A 61 4.84 -0.44 19.74
N GLU A 62 4.54 -0.46 21.05
CA GLU A 62 5.46 0.03 22.07
C GLU A 62 6.73 -0.81 22.19
N GLU A 63 6.70 -2.05 21.71
CA GLU A 63 7.85 -2.95 21.67
C GLU A 63 8.62 -2.87 20.35
N ASP A 64 8.29 -1.88 19.51
CA ASP A 64 8.87 -1.66 18.17
C ASP A 64 8.62 -2.83 17.21
N VAL A 65 7.51 -3.54 17.39
CA VAL A 65 7.07 -4.61 16.50
C VAL A 65 6.09 -4.06 15.47
N CYS A 66 6.31 -4.39 14.20
CA CYS A 66 5.47 -3.95 13.08
C CYS A 66 4.05 -4.51 13.23
N ILE A 67 3.05 -3.62 13.19
CA ILE A 67 1.63 -3.96 13.28
C ILE A 67 0.84 -3.49 12.06
N GLY A 68 1.51 -2.84 11.12
CA GLY A 68 0.92 -2.40 9.87
C GLY A 68 1.99 -1.78 8.98
N TYR A 69 1.68 -1.65 7.70
CA TYR A 69 2.63 -1.07 6.75
C TYR A 69 1.92 -0.29 5.65
N ALA A 70 2.70 0.54 4.96
CA ALA A 70 2.32 1.15 3.70
C ALA A 70 3.51 1.04 2.74
N PHE A 71 3.34 0.27 1.66
CA PHE A 71 4.29 0.22 0.56
C PHE A 71 3.97 1.34 -0.40
N CYS A 72 4.93 2.20 -0.67
CA CYS A 72 4.74 3.34 -1.54
C CYS A 72 5.74 3.35 -2.69
N GLN A 73 5.40 4.09 -3.73
CA GLN A 73 6.28 4.32 -4.88
C GLN A 73 6.12 5.77 -5.31
N ILE A 74 7.24 6.45 -5.53
CA ILE A 74 7.22 7.78 -6.14
C ILE A 74 7.07 7.57 -7.63
N GLN A 75 6.02 8.14 -8.22
CA GLN A 75 5.73 8.04 -9.65
C GLN A 75 5.69 9.42 -10.27
N GLU A 76 6.24 9.53 -11.47
CA GLU A 76 6.16 10.75 -12.27
C GLU A 76 5.26 10.49 -13.47
N GLN A 77 4.53 11.51 -13.90
CA GLN A 77 3.76 11.41 -15.13
C GLN A 77 4.69 11.18 -16.31
N PRO A 78 4.36 10.28 -17.26
CA PRO A 78 5.10 10.17 -18.49
C PRO A 78 5.12 11.51 -19.21
N PHE A 79 6.24 11.84 -19.83
CA PHE A 79 6.32 13.08 -20.62
C PHE A 79 5.25 13.08 -21.71
N SER A 80 4.49 14.17 -21.77
CA SER A 80 3.50 14.41 -22.82
C SER A 80 3.29 15.90 -22.97
N ASN A 81 3.11 16.36 -24.20
CA ASN A 81 2.89 17.78 -24.49
C ASN A 81 1.56 18.31 -23.96
N ASN A 82 0.63 17.41 -23.65
CA ASN A 82 -0.73 17.78 -23.22
C ASN A 82 -1.01 17.49 -21.74
N MET A 83 0.03 17.13 -20.97
CA MET A 83 -0.14 16.82 -19.56
C MET A 83 0.78 17.67 -18.70
N VAL A 84 0.25 18.11 -17.55
CA VAL A 84 1.05 18.83 -16.56
C VAL A 84 1.98 17.85 -15.87
N PRO A 85 3.30 18.10 -15.84
CA PRO A 85 4.21 17.22 -15.12
C PRO A 85 4.06 17.39 -13.62
N PHE A 86 3.91 16.28 -12.89
CA PHE A 86 3.95 16.27 -11.42
C PHE A 86 4.30 14.88 -10.91
N LYS A 87 4.65 14.81 -9.63
CA LYS A 87 4.91 13.56 -8.93
C LYS A 87 3.68 13.14 -8.13
N SER A 88 3.49 11.83 -8.02
CA SER A 88 2.48 11.23 -7.15
C SER A 88 3.17 10.26 -6.20
N LEU A 89 2.68 10.15 -4.98
CA LEU A 89 3.06 9.07 -4.10
C LEU A 89 1.99 7.99 -4.19
N PHE A 90 2.35 6.88 -4.83
CA PHE A 90 1.44 5.76 -5.06
C PHE A 90 1.54 4.78 -3.88
N ILE A 91 0.41 4.48 -3.25
CA ILE A 91 0.34 3.42 -2.24
C ILE A 91 0.07 2.11 -2.99
N ASP A 92 1.12 1.28 -3.08
CA ASP A 92 1.01 -0.03 -3.71
C ASP A 92 0.20 -0.99 -2.83
N ASP A 93 0.38 -0.88 -1.51
CA ASP A 93 -0.32 -1.71 -0.53
C ASP A 93 -0.33 -1.04 0.84
N LEU A 94 -1.44 -1.14 1.55
CA LEU A 94 -1.56 -0.67 2.93
C LEU A 94 -2.29 -1.75 3.72
N CYS A 95 -1.70 -2.19 4.81
CA CYS A 95 -2.21 -3.30 5.60
C CYS A 95 -2.04 -3.02 7.09
N VAL A 96 -3.03 -3.43 7.86
CA VAL A 96 -2.97 -3.48 9.32
C VAL A 96 -3.19 -4.91 9.75
N ASP A 97 -2.41 -5.38 10.73
CA ASP A 97 -2.51 -6.73 11.27
C ASP A 97 -3.96 -7.03 11.68
N GLN A 98 -4.50 -8.12 11.16
CA GLN A 98 -5.89 -8.53 11.42
C GLN A 98 -6.15 -8.79 12.91
N GLN A 99 -5.12 -9.12 13.68
CA GLN A 99 -5.24 -9.37 15.10
C GLN A 99 -5.33 -8.09 15.94
N ILE A 100 -5.06 -6.94 15.32
CA ILE A 100 -5.04 -5.65 16.00
C ILE A 100 -6.03 -4.72 15.29
N ARG A 101 -7.19 -4.51 15.89
CA ARG A 101 -8.27 -3.71 15.32
C ARG A 101 -8.67 -2.57 16.26
N GLY A 102 -9.31 -1.54 15.69
CA GLY A 102 -9.95 -0.49 16.49
C GLY A 102 -9.01 0.54 17.10
N GLN A 103 -7.75 0.60 16.67
CA GLN A 103 -6.76 1.54 17.19
C GLN A 103 -6.39 2.63 16.19
N HIS A 104 -7.18 2.79 15.13
CA HIS A 104 -6.98 3.80 14.08
C HIS A 104 -5.60 3.72 13.39
N ILE A 105 -5.01 2.51 13.35
CA ILE A 105 -3.67 2.32 12.78
C ILE A 105 -3.65 2.65 11.29
N GLY A 106 -4.66 2.18 10.54
CA GLY A 106 -4.76 2.46 9.11
C GLY A 106 -4.93 3.95 8.83
N GLU A 107 -5.74 4.64 9.61
CA GLU A 107 -5.94 6.09 9.50
C GLU A 107 -4.61 6.82 9.74
N ASN A 108 -3.89 6.43 10.79
CA ASN A 108 -2.59 7.04 11.11
C ASN A 108 -1.55 6.77 10.04
N LEU A 109 -1.51 5.57 9.49
CA LEU A 109 -0.62 5.24 8.37
C LEU A 109 -0.94 6.11 7.14
N PHE A 110 -2.20 6.24 6.80
CA PHE A 110 -2.61 7.05 5.65
C PHE A 110 -2.24 8.52 5.86
N GLU A 111 -2.50 9.08 7.04
CA GLU A 111 -2.13 10.46 7.35
C GLU A 111 -0.61 10.66 7.31
N TYR A 112 0.15 9.67 7.76
CA TYR A 112 1.61 9.73 7.69
C TYR A 112 2.09 9.74 6.23
N VAL A 113 1.51 8.88 5.38
CA VAL A 113 1.83 8.85 3.94
C VAL A 113 1.54 10.21 3.29
N LYS A 114 0.40 10.83 3.61
CA LYS A 114 0.08 12.18 3.10
C LYS A 114 1.11 13.21 3.52
N SER A 115 1.54 13.15 4.79
CA SER A 115 2.57 14.03 5.31
C SER A 115 3.90 13.86 4.56
N GLU A 116 4.31 12.62 4.32
CA GLU A 116 5.54 12.32 3.58
C GLU A 116 5.41 12.72 2.11
N ALA A 117 4.26 12.56 1.51
CA ALA A 117 4.00 13.01 0.14
C ALA A 117 4.20 14.53 0.01
N ARG A 118 3.73 15.30 0.99
CA ARG A 118 3.94 16.76 1.01
C ARG A 118 5.43 17.10 1.12
N LYS A 119 6.17 16.40 1.97
CA LYS A 119 7.62 16.61 2.11
C LYS A 119 8.37 16.30 0.82
N LEU A 120 7.87 15.35 0.04
CA LEU A 120 8.47 14.95 -1.24
C LEU A 120 7.99 15.83 -2.41
N ASN A 121 7.17 16.84 -2.15
CA ASN A 121 6.58 17.72 -3.16
C ASN A 121 5.70 16.98 -4.18
N CYS A 122 5.02 15.93 -3.72
CA CYS A 122 4.04 15.23 -4.55
C CYS A 122 2.75 16.04 -4.66
N TYR A 123 2.12 16.00 -5.84
CA TYR A 123 0.85 16.65 -6.08
C TYR A 123 -0.32 15.89 -5.43
N GLU A 124 -0.23 14.57 -5.40
CA GLU A 124 -1.32 13.70 -4.97
C GLU A 124 -0.78 12.42 -4.32
N VAL A 125 -1.66 11.74 -3.59
CA VAL A 125 -1.47 10.35 -3.17
C VAL A 125 -2.49 9.52 -3.94
N THR A 126 -2.05 8.45 -4.57
CA THR A 126 -2.91 7.57 -5.36
C THR A 126 -2.81 6.13 -4.89
N LEU A 127 -3.81 5.34 -5.21
CA LEU A 127 -3.80 3.90 -5.00
C LEU A 127 -4.84 3.23 -5.91
N ASN A 128 -4.75 1.92 -6.02
CA ASN A 128 -5.76 1.12 -6.70
C ASN A 128 -6.50 0.27 -5.68
N VAL A 129 -7.82 0.16 -5.85
CA VAL A 129 -8.67 -0.70 -5.01
C VAL A 129 -9.40 -1.67 -5.92
N TRP A 130 -9.29 -2.97 -5.63
CA TRP A 130 -10.07 -3.98 -6.36
C TRP A 130 -11.55 -3.82 -6.06
N THR A 131 -12.36 -3.79 -7.11
CA THR A 131 -13.82 -3.85 -6.97
C THR A 131 -14.20 -5.14 -6.23
N GLY A 132 -14.99 -5.02 -5.19
CA GLY A 132 -15.33 -6.13 -4.30
C GLY A 132 -14.62 -6.05 -2.96
N ASN A 133 -13.55 -5.27 -2.85
CA ASN A 133 -12.92 -4.98 -1.57
C ASN A 133 -13.65 -3.80 -0.91
N THR A 134 -14.88 -4.06 -0.49
CA THR A 134 -15.79 -3.04 0.04
C THR A 134 -15.24 -2.35 1.28
N SER A 135 -14.56 -3.10 2.14
CA SER A 135 -13.95 -2.55 3.35
C SER A 135 -12.90 -1.50 3.01
N ALA A 136 -12.02 -1.79 2.05
CA ALA A 136 -11.00 -0.85 1.59
C ALA A 136 -11.63 0.37 0.91
N GLU A 137 -12.61 0.15 0.04
CA GLU A 137 -13.32 1.24 -0.64
C GLU A 137 -13.91 2.24 0.35
N LYS A 138 -14.61 1.73 1.37
CA LYS A 138 -15.21 2.57 2.42
C LYS A 138 -14.15 3.29 3.25
N PHE A 139 -13.05 2.59 3.57
CA PHE A 139 -11.96 3.19 4.32
C PHE A 139 -11.37 4.42 3.59
N TYR A 140 -11.03 4.25 2.32
CA TYR A 140 -10.42 5.34 1.56
C TYR A 140 -11.39 6.49 1.29
N GLU A 141 -12.67 6.21 1.06
CA GLU A 141 -13.70 7.24 0.96
C GLU A 141 -13.80 8.06 2.26
N LYS A 142 -13.81 7.37 3.39
CA LYS A 142 -13.81 8.01 4.71
C LYS A 142 -12.58 8.90 4.90
N MET A 143 -11.43 8.48 4.37
CA MET A 143 -10.20 9.26 4.45
C MET A 143 -10.17 10.45 3.48
N GLY A 144 -11.21 10.63 2.68
CA GLY A 144 -11.34 11.77 1.77
C GLY A 144 -10.86 11.51 0.34
N MET A 145 -10.54 10.27 -0.01
CA MET A 145 -10.17 9.93 -1.37
C MET A 145 -11.39 9.81 -2.28
N ARG A 146 -11.20 10.09 -3.54
CA ARG A 146 -12.23 9.96 -4.57
C ARG A 146 -11.68 9.20 -5.76
N THR A 147 -12.55 8.57 -6.52
CA THR A 147 -12.15 7.87 -7.74
C THR A 147 -11.61 8.88 -8.75
N LYS A 148 -10.43 8.63 -9.26
CA LYS A 148 -9.74 9.45 -10.25
C LYS A 148 -10.05 8.97 -11.67
N ASP A 149 -9.95 7.66 -11.88
CA ASP A 149 -10.28 6.98 -13.13
C ASP A 149 -10.71 5.56 -12.81
N SER A 150 -11.12 4.82 -13.82
CA SER A 150 -11.51 3.42 -13.64
C SER A 150 -10.90 2.59 -14.74
N GLN A 151 -10.31 1.47 -14.37
CA GLN A 151 -9.84 0.46 -15.32
C GLN A 151 -10.95 -0.57 -15.51
N MET A 152 -11.29 -0.82 -16.76
CA MET A 152 -12.30 -1.81 -17.13
C MET A 152 -11.62 -3.01 -17.77
N GLU A 153 -12.22 -4.19 -17.62
CA GLU A 153 -11.69 -5.41 -18.23
C GLU A 153 -12.77 -6.15 -18.98
N TYR A 154 -12.35 -6.88 -20.00
CA TYR A 154 -13.19 -7.85 -20.70
C TYR A 154 -12.39 -9.15 -20.76
N ILE A 155 -12.86 -10.18 -20.08
CA ILE A 155 -12.16 -11.47 -20.02
C ILE A 155 -12.48 -12.26 -21.26
N LEU A 156 -11.44 -12.65 -22.02
CA LEU A 156 -11.60 -13.33 -23.31
C LEU A 156 -11.72 -14.84 -23.20
N LYS A 157 -11.44 -15.39 -22.03
CA LYS A 157 -11.54 -16.83 -21.81
C LYS A 157 -12.96 -17.21 -21.45
N ASP A 158 -13.48 -18.23 -22.12
CA ASP A 158 -14.82 -18.78 -21.87
C ASP A 158 -14.86 -19.62 -20.58
#